data_05f7e55b825c1f39d29a56341aa3f8dc
#
_entry.id   05f7e55b825c1f39d29a56341aa3f8dc
#
_cell.length_a   1.000
_cell.length_b   1.000
_cell.length_c   1.000
_cell.angle_alpha   90.00
_cell.angle_beta   90.00
_cell.angle_gamma   90.00
#
_symmetry.space_group_name_H-M   'P 1'
#
loop_
_entity.id
_entity.type
_entity.pdbx_description
1 polymer ?
#
loop_
_entity_poly.entity_id
_entity_poly.type
_entity_poly.pdbx_seq_one_letter_code
_entity_poly.pdbx_strand_id
1 'polypeptide(L)'
;MIAATALSWAPMSADAQTGQISCSVTTNGTPASGTIVVERDGREVAGGSCRAAISVPAGKWRATVRLDGTLDNPSKQVDVIVTTGKATPVRVDFQTGVLEVRIEARGGSGTGMVTVNRGSKRIGTLGAGVAARLSAGNYEVVVRYGGKERRYTVDLRPGQRRLVRAQF
;
A
#
# COMPACT_ATOMS: atom_id res chain seq x y z
N MET A 1 50.73 -35.09 39.68
CA MET A 1 50.45 -34.36 38.44
C MET A 1 48.99 -34.67 38.08
N ILE A 2 48.12 -33.67 38.23
CA ILE A 2 46.68 -33.82 37.94
C ILE A 2 46.46 -33.01 36.64
N ALA A 3 46.05 -33.68 35.57
CA ALA A 3 45.75 -33.06 34.30
C ALA A 3 44.30 -32.52 34.33
N ALA A 4 44.14 -31.20 34.23
CA ALA A 4 42.85 -30.57 34.07
C ALA A 4 42.42 -30.58 32.59
N THR A 5 41.38 -31.36 32.30
CA THR A 5 40.74 -31.38 30.97
C THR A 5 39.80 -30.17 30.88
N ALA A 6 40.12 -29.17 30.07
CA ALA A 6 39.26 -28.05 29.77
C ALA A 6 38.17 -28.50 28.78
N LEU A 7 36.90 -28.52 29.21
CA LEU A 7 35.77 -28.65 28.29
C LEU A 7 35.59 -27.34 27.55
N SER A 8 35.88 -27.36 26.27
CA SER A 8 35.57 -26.29 25.35
C SER A 8 34.07 -26.30 24.99
N TRP A 9 33.30 -25.35 25.51
CA TRP A 9 31.94 -25.11 25.10
C TRP A 9 32.00 -24.28 23.83
N ALA A 10 31.80 -24.90 22.68
CA ALA A 10 31.55 -24.19 21.45
C ALA A 10 30.16 -23.56 21.53
N PRO A 11 29.98 -22.27 21.20
CA PRO A 11 28.65 -21.69 21.11
C PRO A 11 27.92 -22.39 19.95
N MET A 12 26.84 -23.09 20.25
CA MET A 12 25.90 -23.56 19.24
C MET A 12 25.29 -22.31 18.61
N SER A 13 25.72 -21.95 17.42
CA SER A 13 25.02 -21.01 16.56
C SER A 13 23.63 -21.62 16.32
N ALA A 14 22.61 -21.10 16.99
CA ALA A 14 21.24 -21.41 16.65
C ALA A 14 21.00 -20.83 15.25
N ASP A 15 21.20 -21.64 14.21
CA ASP A 15 20.79 -21.31 12.86
C ASP A 15 19.30 -20.96 12.94
N ALA A 16 18.99 -19.68 12.79
CA ALA A 16 17.63 -19.21 12.84
C ALA A 16 16.87 -19.93 11.73
N GLN A 17 16.02 -20.89 12.11
CA GLN A 17 15.21 -21.65 11.17
C GLN A 17 14.33 -20.67 10.40
N THR A 18 14.57 -20.51 9.11
CA THR A 18 13.87 -19.58 8.23
C THR A 18 12.91 -20.29 7.29
N GLY A 19 11.83 -19.63 6.96
CA GLY A 19 10.97 -19.92 5.83
C GLY A 19 10.91 -18.73 4.89
N GLN A 20 10.05 -18.79 3.91
CA GLN A 20 9.86 -17.72 2.94
C GLN A 20 8.42 -17.23 2.94
N ILE A 21 8.23 -15.94 2.70
CA ILE A 21 6.93 -15.36 2.37
C ILE A 21 6.95 -14.97 0.89
N SER A 22 5.99 -15.49 0.11
CA SER A 22 5.73 -15.06 -1.26
C SER A 22 4.49 -14.17 -1.27
N CYS A 23 4.68 -12.87 -1.56
CA CYS A 23 3.62 -11.87 -1.61
C CYS A 23 3.12 -11.70 -3.04
N SER A 24 1.79 -11.59 -3.20
CA SER A 24 1.16 -11.17 -4.45
C SER A 24 0.08 -10.14 -4.19
N VAL A 25 0.08 -9.07 -5.00
CA VAL A 25 -0.87 -7.97 -4.92
C VAL A 25 -1.67 -7.89 -6.20
N THR A 26 -2.97 -7.70 -6.07
CA THR A 26 -3.86 -7.43 -7.19
C THR A 26 -4.69 -6.16 -6.94
N THR A 27 -5.17 -5.55 -8.00
CA THR A 27 -6.19 -4.49 -7.97
C THR A 27 -7.37 -4.92 -8.82
N ASN A 28 -8.54 -5.06 -8.20
CA ASN A 28 -9.75 -5.55 -8.88
C ASN A 28 -9.46 -6.87 -9.64
N GLY A 29 -8.71 -7.78 -9.01
CA GLY A 29 -8.30 -9.06 -9.59
C GLY A 29 -7.13 -9.03 -10.58
N THR A 30 -6.64 -7.85 -10.99
CA THR A 30 -5.52 -7.71 -11.94
C THR A 30 -4.19 -7.55 -11.18
N PRO A 31 -3.09 -8.22 -11.59
CA PRO A 31 -1.79 -8.08 -10.96
C PRO A 31 -1.33 -6.64 -10.82
N ALA A 32 -0.79 -6.30 -9.66
CA ALA A 32 -0.31 -4.96 -9.33
C ALA A 32 1.01 -5.02 -8.56
N SER A 33 1.70 -3.87 -8.47
CA SER A 33 2.90 -3.72 -7.65
C SER A 33 2.53 -3.36 -6.22
N GLY A 34 3.32 -3.86 -5.27
CA GLY A 34 3.16 -3.55 -3.86
C GLY A 34 4.40 -3.91 -3.06
N THR A 35 4.41 -3.44 -1.84
CA THR A 35 5.45 -3.71 -0.85
C THR A 35 4.85 -4.43 0.34
N ILE A 36 5.67 -5.24 1.01
CA ILE A 36 5.30 -5.97 2.22
C ILE A 36 6.31 -5.66 3.32
N VAL A 37 5.82 -5.46 4.53
CA VAL A 37 6.59 -5.37 5.77
C VAL A 37 6.11 -6.45 6.71
N VAL A 38 7.05 -7.20 7.29
CA VAL A 38 6.78 -8.29 8.23
C VAL A 38 7.26 -7.88 9.61
N GLU A 39 6.37 -7.90 10.59
CA GLU A 39 6.63 -7.39 11.93
C GLU A 39 6.10 -8.33 13.02
N ARG A 40 6.69 -8.20 14.23
CA ARG A 40 6.19 -8.78 15.47
C ARG A 40 6.38 -7.74 16.58
N ASP A 41 5.33 -7.52 17.38
CA ASP A 41 5.34 -6.59 18.52
C ASP A 41 5.80 -5.17 18.13
N GLY A 42 5.39 -4.71 16.92
CA GLY A 42 5.75 -3.40 16.38
C GLY A 42 7.19 -3.30 15.86
N ARG A 43 7.95 -4.39 15.85
CA ARG A 43 9.31 -4.44 15.31
C ARG A 43 9.35 -5.12 13.95
N GLU A 44 9.81 -4.39 12.95
CA GLU A 44 10.06 -4.93 11.61
C GLU A 44 11.24 -5.91 11.64
N VAL A 45 11.06 -7.05 10.97
CA VAL A 45 12.10 -8.09 10.83
C VAL A 45 12.50 -8.30 9.38
N ALA A 46 11.61 -8.04 8.44
CA ALA A 46 11.86 -8.15 7.01
C ALA A 46 10.87 -7.28 6.22
N GLY A 47 11.26 -6.85 5.04
CA GLY A 47 10.40 -6.12 4.13
C GLY A 47 10.95 -6.10 2.71
N GLY A 48 10.10 -5.77 1.74
CA GLY A 48 10.52 -5.69 0.35
C GLY A 48 9.37 -5.60 -0.63
N SER A 49 9.70 -5.75 -1.92
CA SER A 49 8.71 -5.79 -3.00
C SER A 49 7.99 -7.13 -3.02
N CYS A 50 6.67 -7.12 -3.25
CA CYS A 50 5.87 -8.32 -3.47
C CYS A 50 6.21 -9.10 -4.77
N ARG A 51 7.26 -8.67 -5.50
CA ARG A 51 7.77 -9.40 -6.68
C ARG A 51 8.83 -10.45 -6.33
N ALA A 52 9.36 -10.42 -5.11
CA ALA A 52 10.39 -11.34 -4.64
C ALA A 52 9.94 -12.04 -3.36
N ALA A 53 10.40 -13.28 -3.17
CA ALA A 53 10.21 -13.97 -1.91
C ALA A 53 11.12 -13.36 -0.83
N ILE A 54 10.61 -13.27 0.40
CA ILE A 54 11.30 -12.70 1.55
C ILE A 54 11.59 -13.80 2.54
N SER A 55 12.85 -13.92 2.97
CA SER A 55 13.26 -14.86 4.04
C SER A 55 12.89 -14.28 5.40
N VAL A 56 12.19 -15.08 6.23
CA VAL A 56 11.69 -14.67 7.56
C VAL A 56 11.92 -15.83 8.54
N PRO A 57 12.32 -15.57 9.79
CA PRO A 57 12.39 -16.63 10.80
C PRO A 57 11.05 -17.35 10.97
N ALA A 58 11.10 -18.65 11.27
CA ALA A 58 9.89 -19.43 11.54
C ALA A 58 9.12 -18.86 12.74
N GLY A 59 7.79 -18.85 12.66
CA GLY A 59 6.92 -18.34 13.74
C GLY A 59 5.69 -17.60 13.24
N LYS A 60 5.01 -16.93 14.18
CA LYS A 60 3.83 -16.09 13.90
C LYS A 60 4.26 -14.65 13.67
N TRP A 61 3.76 -14.05 12.60
CA TRP A 61 4.11 -12.70 12.17
C TRP A 61 2.88 -11.95 11.69
N ARG A 62 2.96 -10.62 11.70
CA ARG A 62 2.01 -9.74 11.02
C ARG A 62 2.66 -9.19 9.76
N ALA A 63 2.04 -9.41 8.63
CA ALA A 63 2.45 -8.87 7.34
C ALA A 63 1.56 -7.68 6.98
N THR A 64 2.15 -6.53 6.75
CA THR A 64 1.46 -5.33 6.23
C THR A 64 1.82 -5.18 4.76
N VAL A 65 0.83 -5.35 3.89
CA VAL A 65 0.97 -5.21 2.44
C VAL A 65 0.41 -3.86 2.01
N ARG A 66 1.19 -3.08 1.26
CA ARG A 66 0.81 -1.77 0.71
C ARG A 66 0.77 -1.84 -0.80
N LEU A 67 -0.25 -1.23 -1.39
CA LEU A 67 -0.37 -1.07 -2.84
C LEU A 67 0.42 0.16 -3.31
N ASP A 68 1.19 -0.01 -4.39
CA ASP A 68 1.95 1.09 -5.01
C ASP A 68 1.13 1.83 -6.07
N GLY A 69 1.52 3.08 -6.36
CA GLY A 69 0.95 3.88 -7.45
C GLY A 69 -0.49 4.35 -7.22
N THR A 70 -0.91 4.49 -5.96
CA THR A 70 -2.19 5.07 -5.56
C THR A 70 -1.99 6.35 -4.76
N LEU A 71 -2.91 7.28 -4.84
CA LEU A 71 -2.83 8.56 -4.11
C LEU A 71 -2.99 8.38 -2.60
N ASP A 72 -3.80 7.42 -2.18
CA ASP A 72 -4.16 7.16 -0.79
C ASP A 72 -3.30 6.08 -0.10
N ASN A 73 -2.35 5.47 -0.83
CA ASN A 73 -1.41 4.46 -0.34
C ASN A 73 -2.05 3.42 0.59
N PRO A 74 -3.08 2.67 0.14
CA PRO A 74 -3.80 1.74 0.97
C PRO A 74 -2.91 0.58 1.41
N SER A 75 -3.16 0.08 2.63
CA SER A 75 -2.48 -1.09 3.16
C SER A 75 -3.49 -2.06 3.78
N LYS A 76 -3.12 -3.35 3.79
CA LYS A 76 -3.85 -4.42 4.48
C LYS A 76 -2.89 -5.23 5.34
N GLN A 77 -3.37 -5.60 6.53
CA GLN A 77 -2.64 -6.47 7.45
C GLN A 77 -3.16 -7.90 7.36
N VAL A 78 -2.23 -8.85 7.39
CA VAL A 78 -2.50 -10.30 7.34
C VAL A 78 -1.62 -10.97 8.37
N ASP A 79 -2.22 -11.76 9.26
CA ASP A 79 -1.44 -12.61 10.18
C ASP A 79 -0.96 -13.86 9.43
N VAL A 80 0.33 -14.17 9.54
CA VAL A 80 0.97 -15.26 8.81
C VAL A 80 1.75 -16.17 9.77
N ILE A 81 1.77 -17.46 9.45
CA ILE A 81 2.60 -18.46 10.14
C ILE A 81 3.66 -18.93 9.16
N VAL A 82 4.90 -18.62 9.47
CA VAL A 82 6.06 -19.05 8.67
C VAL A 82 6.62 -20.34 9.24
N THR A 83 6.75 -21.37 8.38
CA THR A 83 7.32 -22.66 8.73
C THR A 83 8.69 -22.80 8.07
N THR A 84 9.65 -23.36 8.80
CA THR A 84 11.02 -23.63 8.31
C THR A 84 11.01 -24.34 6.96
N GLY A 85 11.78 -23.83 6.01
CA GLY A 85 11.98 -24.42 4.68
C GLY A 85 10.75 -24.36 3.77
N LYS A 86 9.64 -23.71 4.19
CA LYS A 86 8.41 -23.60 3.38
C LYS A 86 8.16 -22.17 2.94
N ALA A 87 7.50 -22.04 1.76
CA ALA A 87 6.98 -20.78 1.27
C ALA A 87 5.55 -20.57 1.81
N THR A 88 5.29 -19.44 2.45
CA THR A 88 3.97 -19.01 2.92
C THR A 88 3.42 -17.97 1.96
N PRO A 89 2.31 -18.24 1.23
CA PRO A 89 1.74 -17.29 0.30
C PRO A 89 0.94 -16.21 1.05
N VAL A 90 1.17 -14.94 0.72
CA VAL A 90 0.37 -13.79 1.13
C VAL A 90 -0.25 -13.17 -0.11
N ARG A 91 -1.59 -13.23 -0.22
CA ARG A 91 -2.34 -12.69 -1.37
C ARG A 91 -3.27 -11.59 -0.91
N VAL A 92 -3.16 -10.42 -1.54
CA VAL A 92 -3.98 -9.25 -1.18
C VAL A 92 -4.54 -8.61 -2.43
N ASP A 93 -5.87 -8.48 -2.49
CA ASP A 93 -6.56 -7.72 -3.53
C ASP A 93 -7.03 -6.38 -2.98
N PHE A 94 -6.77 -5.30 -3.72
CA PHE A 94 -7.23 -3.95 -3.41
C PHE A 94 -8.30 -3.54 -4.41
N GLN A 95 -9.40 -2.99 -3.90
CA GLN A 95 -10.45 -2.43 -4.72
C GLN A 95 -10.14 -0.98 -5.01
N THR A 96 -9.88 -0.63 -6.28
CA THR A 96 -9.47 0.71 -6.69
C THR A 96 -10.28 1.20 -7.88
N GLY A 97 -10.38 2.53 -8.02
CA GLY A 97 -10.86 3.22 -9.21
C GLY A 97 -9.90 4.34 -9.63
N VAL A 98 -10.23 5.03 -10.70
CA VAL A 98 -9.46 6.16 -11.23
C VAL A 98 -10.32 7.42 -11.19
N LEU A 99 -9.84 8.45 -10.53
CA LEU A 99 -10.43 9.79 -10.49
C LEU A 99 -9.66 10.72 -11.41
N GLU A 100 -10.36 11.46 -12.25
CA GLU A 100 -9.83 12.55 -13.07
C GLU A 100 -10.70 13.78 -12.85
N VAL A 101 -10.09 14.95 -12.68
CA VAL A 101 -10.81 16.22 -12.51
C VAL A 101 -10.38 17.17 -13.59
N ARG A 102 -11.35 17.67 -14.38
CA ARG A 102 -11.11 18.72 -15.40
C ARG A 102 -11.75 20.02 -14.96
N ILE A 103 -11.05 21.11 -15.19
CA ILE A 103 -11.58 22.48 -14.97
C ILE A 103 -12.05 23.01 -16.32
N GLU A 104 -13.32 23.40 -16.36
CA GLU A 104 -13.96 24.06 -17.48
C GLU A 104 -14.24 25.51 -17.08
N ALA A 105 -13.52 26.46 -17.69
CA ALA A 105 -13.68 27.89 -17.44
C ALA A 105 -14.02 28.62 -18.73
N ARG A 106 -14.69 29.78 -18.64
CA ARG A 106 -14.92 30.66 -19.81
C ARG A 106 -13.56 31.09 -20.37
N GLY A 107 -13.27 30.71 -21.64
CA GLY A 107 -12.00 30.96 -22.30
C GLY A 107 -11.04 29.77 -22.41
N GLY A 108 -11.45 28.57 -22.00
CA GLY A 108 -10.68 27.33 -22.20
C GLY A 108 -10.52 26.47 -20.94
N SER A 109 -9.62 25.49 -21.01
CA SER A 109 -9.26 24.67 -19.85
C SER A 109 -8.31 25.43 -18.94
N GLY A 110 -8.57 25.41 -17.62
CA GLY A 110 -7.72 26.07 -16.63
C GLY A 110 -6.85 25.11 -15.85
N THR A 111 -5.69 25.61 -15.42
CA THR A 111 -4.87 24.93 -14.41
C THR A 111 -5.34 25.35 -13.02
N GLY A 112 -5.59 24.40 -12.14
CA GLY A 112 -6.02 24.64 -10.77
C GLY A 112 -5.61 23.51 -9.86
N MET A 113 -5.83 23.71 -8.57
CA MET A 113 -5.50 22.73 -7.54
C MET A 113 -6.73 21.91 -7.17
N VAL A 114 -6.57 20.61 -7.18
CA VAL A 114 -7.59 19.65 -6.76
C VAL A 114 -7.14 18.99 -5.46
N THR A 115 -7.92 19.13 -4.40
CA THR A 115 -7.70 18.44 -3.12
C THR A 115 -8.70 17.30 -3.00
N VAL A 116 -8.22 16.11 -2.65
CA VAL A 116 -9.07 14.93 -2.44
C VAL A 116 -9.08 14.60 -0.95
N ASN A 117 -10.28 14.51 -0.37
CA ASN A 117 -10.51 14.20 1.03
C ASN A 117 -11.34 12.91 1.16
N ARG A 118 -11.12 12.16 2.25
CA ARG A 118 -12.00 11.06 2.68
C ARG A 118 -12.47 11.39 4.11
N GLY A 119 -13.75 11.76 4.25
CA GLY A 119 -14.23 12.37 5.48
C GLY A 119 -13.44 13.65 5.81
N SER A 120 -12.97 13.77 7.03
CA SER A 120 -12.13 14.90 7.48
C SER A 120 -10.66 14.78 7.06
N LYS A 121 -10.22 13.63 6.56
CA LYS A 121 -8.82 13.39 6.23
C LYS A 121 -8.51 13.80 4.80
N ARG A 122 -7.52 14.70 4.63
CA ARG A 122 -6.94 14.99 3.32
C ARG A 122 -6.11 13.78 2.84
N ILE A 123 -6.43 13.27 1.66
CA ILE A 123 -5.74 12.15 1.02
C ILE A 123 -4.57 12.64 0.19
N GLY A 124 -4.79 13.69 -0.61
CA GLY A 124 -3.75 14.26 -1.45
C GLY A 124 -4.24 15.40 -2.32
N THR A 125 -3.36 15.86 -3.20
CA THR A 125 -3.66 16.88 -4.21
C THR A 125 -3.28 16.38 -5.59
N LEU A 126 -4.04 16.88 -6.59
CA LEU A 126 -3.84 16.60 -8.00
C LEU A 126 -3.82 17.92 -8.77
N GLY A 127 -3.14 17.95 -9.90
CA GLY A 127 -3.36 18.97 -10.92
C GLY A 127 -4.66 18.68 -11.69
N ALA A 128 -5.29 19.72 -12.24
CA ALA A 128 -6.40 19.53 -13.16
C ALA A 128 -5.95 18.76 -14.41
N GLY A 129 -6.78 17.81 -14.87
CA GLY A 129 -6.48 16.90 -15.98
C GLY A 129 -5.60 15.70 -15.61
N VAL A 130 -5.09 15.62 -14.38
CA VAL A 130 -4.29 14.49 -13.92
C VAL A 130 -5.21 13.39 -13.39
N ALA A 131 -5.09 12.18 -13.94
CA ALA A 131 -5.80 11.02 -13.45
C ALA A 131 -5.01 10.38 -12.29
N ALA A 132 -5.71 10.05 -11.19
CA ALA A 132 -5.13 9.35 -10.04
C ALA A 132 -5.91 8.10 -9.70
N ARG A 133 -5.19 7.04 -9.33
CA ARG A 133 -5.78 5.84 -8.76
C ARG A 133 -5.95 6.02 -7.26
N LEU A 134 -7.11 5.60 -6.74
CA LEU A 134 -7.48 5.63 -5.34
C LEU A 134 -8.21 4.35 -4.97
N SER A 135 -8.27 4.01 -3.69
CA SER A 135 -9.17 2.98 -3.21
C SER A 135 -10.62 3.30 -3.55
N ALA A 136 -11.43 2.29 -3.80
CA ALA A 136 -12.87 2.49 -3.96
C ALA A 136 -13.48 3.07 -2.68
N GLY A 137 -14.48 3.97 -2.82
CA GLY A 137 -15.17 4.60 -1.71
C GLY A 137 -15.59 6.04 -1.99
N ASN A 138 -16.09 6.71 -0.95
CA ASN A 138 -16.61 8.07 -1.04
C ASN A 138 -15.52 9.10 -0.75
N TYR A 139 -15.46 10.12 -1.60
CA TYR A 139 -14.52 11.22 -1.52
C TYR A 139 -15.22 12.58 -1.66
N GLU A 140 -14.68 13.58 -0.97
CA GLU A 140 -14.93 14.99 -1.28
C GLU A 140 -13.77 15.50 -2.13
N VAL A 141 -14.10 16.07 -3.27
CA VAL A 141 -13.15 16.68 -4.20
C VAL A 141 -13.33 18.18 -4.17
N VAL A 142 -12.33 18.90 -3.70
CA VAL A 142 -12.32 20.36 -3.61
C VAL A 142 -11.46 20.92 -4.73
N VAL A 143 -12.05 21.68 -5.63
CA VAL A 143 -11.39 22.29 -6.79
C VAL A 143 -11.25 23.78 -6.58
N ARG A 144 -10.04 24.31 -6.69
CA ARG A 144 -9.73 25.75 -6.61
C ARG A 144 -9.19 26.27 -7.93
N TYR A 145 -9.83 27.33 -8.43
CA TYR A 145 -9.44 28.00 -9.66
C TYR A 145 -9.81 29.47 -9.61
N GLY A 146 -8.87 30.36 -9.97
CA GLY A 146 -9.11 31.82 -10.05
C GLY A 146 -9.68 32.42 -8.76
N GLY A 147 -9.22 31.97 -7.58
CA GLY A 147 -9.71 32.42 -6.27
C GLY A 147 -11.09 31.85 -5.87
N LYS A 148 -11.72 31.06 -6.72
CA LYS A 148 -13.00 30.40 -6.44
C LYS A 148 -12.79 28.94 -6.03
N GLU A 149 -13.75 28.39 -5.25
CA GLU A 149 -13.76 27.01 -4.79
C GLU A 149 -15.07 26.30 -5.17
N ARG A 150 -14.97 25.06 -5.60
CA ARG A 150 -16.09 24.15 -5.84
C ARG A 150 -15.84 22.82 -5.14
N ARG A 151 -16.91 22.21 -4.62
CA ARG A 151 -16.87 20.91 -3.92
C ARG A 151 -17.77 19.90 -4.62
N TYR A 152 -17.27 18.67 -4.74
CA TYR A 152 -17.96 17.56 -5.38
C TYR A 152 -17.86 16.33 -4.49
N THR A 153 -18.98 15.64 -4.30
CA THR A 153 -18.98 14.30 -3.69
C THR A 153 -18.84 13.26 -4.79
N VAL A 154 -17.89 12.35 -4.64
CA VAL A 154 -17.55 11.32 -5.62
C VAL A 154 -17.62 9.96 -4.96
N ASP A 155 -18.53 9.10 -5.42
CA ASP A 155 -18.53 7.67 -5.15
C ASP A 155 -17.67 6.98 -6.23
N LEU A 156 -16.51 6.47 -5.83
CA LEU A 156 -15.56 5.79 -6.72
C LEU A 156 -15.69 4.28 -6.53
N ARG A 157 -16.21 3.59 -7.56
CA ARG A 157 -16.42 2.14 -7.52
C ARG A 157 -15.19 1.38 -8.02
N PRO A 158 -15.01 0.10 -7.62
CA PRO A 158 -13.94 -0.75 -8.12
C PRO A 158 -13.95 -0.81 -9.66
N GLY A 159 -12.77 -0.64 -10.28
CA GLY A 159 -12.60 -0.63 -11.73
C GLY A 159 -13.14 0.60 -12.46
N GLN A 160 -13.85 1.49 -11.78
CA GLN A 160 -14.46 2.67 -12.39
C GLN A 160 -13.42 3.77 -12.68
N ARG A 161 -13.56 4.41 -13.86
CA ARG A 161 -12.96 5.73 -14.13
C ARG A 161 -14.03 6.80 -13.95
N ARG A 162 -13.81 7.73 -13.01
CA ARG A 162 -14.73 8.84 -12.73
C ARG A 162 -14.12 10.15 -13.17
N LEU A 163 -14.78 10.84 -14.08
CA LEU A 163 -14.45 12.20 -14.50
C LEU A 163 -15.36 13.20 -13.77
N VAL A 164 -14.74 14.14 -13.07
CA VAL A 164 -15.41 15.33 -12.51
C VAL A 164 -15.09 16.53 -13.38
N ARG A 165 -16.13 17.24 -13.85
CA ARG A 165 -16.00 18.48 -14.61
C ARG A 165 -16.36 19.64 -13.70
N ALA A 166 -15.38 20.43 -13.32
CA ALA A 166 -15.54 21.60 -12.45
C ALA A 166 -15.70 22.85 -13.30
N GLN A 167 -16.89 23.48 -13.28
CA GLN A 167 -17.23 24.66 -14.04
C GLN A 167 -16.99 25.94 -13.22
N PHE A 168 -16.31 26.96 -13.82
CA PHE A 168 -15.99 28.24 -13.20
C PHE A 168 -16.30 29.42 -14.09
#